data_b2d21b3dec9662d2970ccc7d744fa1f2
#
_entry.id   b2d21b3dec9662d2970ccc7d744fa1f2
#
_cell.length_a   1.000
_cell.length_b   1.000
_cell.length_c   1.000
_cell.angle_alpha   90.00
_cell.angle_beta   90.00
_cell.angle_gamma   90.00
#
_symmetry.space_group_name_H-M   'P 1'
#
loop_
_entity.id
_entity.type
_entity.pdbx_description
1 polymer ?
#
loop_
_entity_poly.entity_id
_entity_poly.type
_entity_poly.pdbx_seq_one_letter_code
_entity_poly.pdbx_strand_id
1 'polypeptide(L)'
;MNTPSNPIEIPPGLVDRAKNIVMKPKEEWPVVESEQASISGLYFKYAMILAAIPAIATFLHAVLFGYGFMGFGYKPSFMSAVGMGISQYVMALIVVAIMAFMTDFLVTKFDGTANRLNAFKLVVYSSTAAWLAGIFNLIPGLGFLSILGLYSLYLFYVGLPALMKVPQDKALVCTIVILVVAFVLSMIAGALMRPAAHLFGGAGPMSDFSSDMGSGGTITVPGGGKFETSKLEEASEKIKAIAEGSKDVKAIEPASLKALLPDSVGGYKRTALESSTMGAAGYNGSQISADY
;
A
#
# COMPACT_ATOMS: atom_id res chain seq x y z
N MET A 1 13.40 55.69 -19.07
CA MET A 1 12.88 54.79 -18.04
C MET A 1 13.00 53.36 -18.56
N ASN A 2 14.07 52.66 -18.17
CA ASN A 2 14.25 51.27 -18.53
C ASN A 2 13.50 50.41 -17.50
N THR A 3 12.36 49.85 -17.89
CA THR A 3 11.75 48.74 -17.15
C THR A 3 12.70 47.55 -17.22
N PRO A 4 13.16 46.98 -16.09
CA PRO A 4 13.92 45.77 -16.14
C PRO A 4 12.97 44.65 -16.64
N SER A 5 13.27 44.12 -17.82
CA SER A 5 12.66 42.91 -18.30
C SER A 5 13.06 41.80 -17.35
N ASN A 6 12.16 41.43 -16.43
CA ASN A 6 12.31 40.23 -15.62
C ASN A 6 12.47 39.06 -16.62
N PRO A 7 13.58 38.33 -16.61
CA PRO A 7 13.72 37.15 -17.47
C PRO A 7 12.57 36.22 -17.17
N ILE A 8 11.88 35.75 -18.19
CA ILE A 8 10.86 34.70 -18.07
C ILE A 8 11.63 33.48 -17.57
N GLU A 9 11.62 33.25 -16.25
CA GLU A 9 12.20 32.05 -15.66
C GLU A 9 11.40 30.85 -16.17
N ILE A 10 12.04 30.07 -17.01
CA ILE A 10 11.48 28.81 -17.49
C ILE A 10 11.33 27.90 -16.25
N PRO A 11 10.13 27.38 -15.94
CA PRO A 11 9.95 26.51 -14.80
C PRO A 11 10.95 25.35 -14.86
N PRO A 12 11.62 24.99 -13.77
CA PRO A 12 12.57 23.89 -13.75
C PRO A 12 11.90 22.60 -14.20
N GLY A 13 12.66 21.73 -14.86
CA GLY A 13 12.19 20.40 -15.23
C GLY A 13 11.75 19.59 -14.01
N LEU A 14 10.99 18.52 -14.23
CA LEU A 14 10.47 17.66 -13.15
C LEU A 14 11.57 17.19 -12.19
N VAL A 15 12.70 16.76 -12.73
CA VAL A 15 13.83 16.24 -11.94
C VAL A 15 14.49 17.35 -11.13
N ASP A 16 14.71 18.53 -11.77
CA ASP A 16 15.32 19.66 -11.06
C ASP A 16 14.39 20.17 -9.95
N ARG A 17 13.07 20.25 -10.21
CA ARG A 17 12.08 20.59 -9.20
C ARG A 17 12.09 19.59 -8.04
N ALA A 18 12.08 18.29 -8.31
CA ALA A 18 12.12 17.26 -7.29
C ALA A 18 13.40 17.34 -6.45
N LYS A 19 14.55 17.55 -7.11
CA LYS A 19 15.83 17.73 -6.44
C LYS A 19 15.84 18.98 -5.56
N ASN A 20 15.43 20.12 -6.10
CA ASN A 20 15.47 21.39 -5.39
C ASN A 20 14.56 21.39 -4.17
N ILE A 21 13.33 20.91 -4.29
CA ILE A 21 12.39 20.86 -3.16
C ILE A 21 12.89 19.98 -2.02
N VAL A 22 13.59 18.89 -2.34
CA VAL A 22 14.16 17.97 -1.34
C VAL A 22 15.46 18.54 -0.74
N MET A 23 16.34 19.09 -1.55
CA MET A 23 17.68 19.51 -1.11
C MET A 23 17.71 20.93 -0.54
N LYS A 24 16.85 21.83 -1.04
CA LYS A 24 16.84 23.27 -0.70
C LYS A 24 15.42 23.81 -0.48
N PRO A 25 14.63 23.19 0.40
CA PRO A 25 13.21 23.52 0.53
C PRO A 25 12.95 25.00 0.88
N LYS A 26 13.77 25.58 1.76
CA LYS A 26 13.59 26.98 2.20
C LYS A 26 13.80 27.99 1.06
N GLU A 27 14.66 27.66 0.10
CA GLU A 27 14.92 28.50 -1.08
C GLU A 27 13.86 28.26 -2.16
N GLU A 28 13.41 27.02 -2.30
CA GLU A 28 12.52 26.61 -3.37
C GLU A 28 11.05 26.99 -3.13
N TRP A 29 10.57 27.01 -1.89
CA TRP A 29 9.18 27.35 -1.62
C TRP A 29 8.76 28.75 -2.05
N PRO A 30 9.58 29.81 -1.86
CA PRO A 30 9.28 31.15 -2.42
C PRO A 30 9.21 31.17 -3.96
N VAL A 31 10.06 30.38 -4.63
CA VAL A 31 10.03 30.23 -6.09
C VAL A 31 8.73 29.58 -6.53
N VAL A 32 8.37 28.47 -5.88
CA VAL A 32 7.11 27.73 -6.13
C VAL A 32 5.89 28.64 -5.90
N GLU A 33 5.92 29.52 -4.92
CA GLU A 33 4.82 30.46 -4.66
C GLU A 33 4.60 31.40 -5.85
N SER A 34 5.68 32.04 -6.33
CA SER A 34 5.62 33.06 -7.41
C SER A 34 5.33 32.43 -8.77
N GLU A 35 5.54 31.13 -8.95
CA GLU A 35 5.42 30.44 -10.23
C GLU A 35 3.96 30.29 -10.65
N GLN A 36 3.68 30.60 -11.90
CA GLN A 36 2.37 30.34 -12.48
C GLN A 36 2.23 28.85 -12.83
N ALA A 37 1.24 28.20 -12.25
CA ALA A 37 0.94 26.79 -12.48
C ALA A 37 -0.57 26.57 -12.58
N SER A 38 -0.96 25.45 -13.15
CA SER A 38 -2.35 24.97 -13.10
C SER A 38 -2.44 23.69 -12.28
N ILE A 39 -3.57 23.48 -11.61
CA ILE A 39 -3.81 22.25 -10.83
C ILE A 39 -3.67 21.02 -11.73
N SER A 40 -4.22 21.05 -12.95
CA SER A 40 -4.08 19.98 -13.92
C SER A 40 -2.62 19.75 -14.33
N GLY A 41 -1.86 20.81 -14.56
CA GLY A 41 -0.43 20.70 -14.87
C GLY A 41 0.37 20.04 -13.76
N LEU A 42 0.15 20.45 -12.52
CA LEU A 42 0.78 19.84 -11.34
C LEU A 42 0.40 18.36 -11.20
N TYR A 43 -0.88 18.05 -11.43
CA TYR A 43 -1.38 16.70 -11.28
C TYR A 43 -0.81 15.77 -12.35
N PHE A 44 -0.97 16.11 -13.64
CA PHE A 44 -0.57 15.26 -14.75
C PHE A 44 0.95 15.24 -15.02
N LYS A 45 1.63 16.37 -14.85
CA LYS A 45 3.05 16.48 -15.20
C LYS A 45 4.01 16.23 -14.05
N TYR A 46 3.52 16.18 -12.80
CA TYR A 46 4.35 15.98 -11.63
C TYR A 46 3.83 14.88 -10.73
N ALA A 47 2.63 15.03 -10.14
CA ALA A 47 2.12 14.09 -9.16
C ALA A 47 1.95 12.67 -9.73
N MET A 48 1.34 12.53 -10.91
CA MET A 48 1.12 11.22 -11.54
C MET A 48 2.44 10.50 -11.84
N ILE A 49 3.48 11.24 -12.26
CA ILE A 49 4.76 10.64 -12.61
C ILE A 49 5.48 10.15 -11.34
N LEU A 50 5.56 10.98 -10.30
CA LEU A 50 6.28 10.60 -9.08
C LEU A 50 5.52 9.59 -8.24
N ALA A 51 4.20 9.68 -8.16
CA ALA A 51 3.37 8.70 -7.44
C ALA A 51 3.41 7.30 -8.07
N ALA A 52 3.82 7.17 -9.33
CA ALA A 52 4.02 5.87 -9.96
C ALA A 52 5.24 5.12 -9.39
N ILE A 53 6.24 5.83 -8.84
CA ILE A 53 7.47 5.22 -8.32
C ILE A 53 7.17 4.17 -7.23
N PRO A 54 6.49 4.50 -6.11
CA PRO A 54 6.19 3.52 -5.07
C PRO A 54 5.24 2.41 -5.55
N ALA A 55 4.30 2.72 -6.44
CA ALA A 55 3.37 1.74 -6.98
C ALA A 55 4.09 0.69 -7.85
N ILE A 56 4.99 1.13 -8.73
CA ILE A 56 5.83 0.25 -9.55
C ILE A 56 6.78 -0.55 -8.66
N ALA A 57 7.41 0.08 -7.66
CA ALA A 57 8.32 -0.59 -6.74
C ALA A 57 7.61 -1.71 -5.97
N THR A 58 6.41 -1.45 -5.44
CA THR A 58 5.60 -2.45 -4.73
C THR A 58 5.13 -3.57 -5.65
N PHE A 59 4.68 -3.25 -6.87
CA PHE A 59 4.30 -4.24 -7.86
C PHE A 59 5.48 -5.17 -8.22
N LEU A 60 6.65 -4.61 -8.53
CA LEU A 60 7.83 -5.39 -8.85
C LEU A 60 8.28 -6.24 -7.66
N HIS A 61 8.24 -5.70 -6.44
CA HIS A 61 8.52 -6.45 -5.22
C HIS A 61 7.59 -7.66 -5.09
N ALA A 62 6.29 -7.47 -5.25
CA ALA A 62 5.29 -8.53 -5.15
C ALA A 62 5.51 -9.64 -6.18
N VAL A 63 5.83 -9.28 -7.43
CA VAL A 63 6.05 -10.24 -8.52
C VAL A 63 7.38 -10.98 -8.38
N LEU A 64 8.47 -10.27 -8.05
CA LEU A 64 9.81 -10.84 -8.02
C LEU A 64 10.07 -11.63 -6.72
N PHE A 65 9.74 -11.04 -5.59
CA PHE A 65 10.12 -11.56 -4.28
C PHE A 65 8.93 -12.11 -3.49
N GLY A 66 7.74 -11.52 -3.63
CA GLY A 66 6.61 -11.78 -2.73
C GLY A 66 6.84 -11.16 -1.35
N TYR A 67 5.96 -11.47 -0.40
CA TYR A 67 6.03 -10.99 0.98
C TYR A 67 6.39 -12.14 1.90
N GLY A 68 7.32 -11.95 2.82
CA GLY A 68 7.73 -13.00 3.73
C GLY A 68 8.34 -12.48 5.02
N PHE A 69 8.14 -13.23 6.11
CA PHE A 69 8.72 -12.97 7.42
C PHE A 69 8.95 -14.28 8.17
N MET A 70 10.15 -14.47 8.73
CA MET A 70 10.53 -15.63 9.57
C MET A 70 10.20 -17.01 8.95
N GLY A 71 10.38 -17.16 7.64
CA GLY A 71 10.12 -18.43 6.96
C GLY A 71 8.69 -18.64 6.46
N PHE A 72 7.75 -17.76 6.83
CA PHE A 72 6.44 -17.67 6.20
C PHE A 72 6.52 -16.71 5.01
N GLY A 73 6.03 -17.14 3.87
CA GLY A 73 6.05 -16.33 2.65
C GLY A 73 4.72 -16.40 1.91
N TYR A 74 4.33 -15.27 1.36
CA TYR A 74 3.17 -15.17 0.47
C TYR A 74 3.62 -14.53 -0.85
N LYS A 75 3.31 -15.17 -1.95
CA LYS A 75 3.54 -14.62 -3.28
C LYS A 75 2.19 -14.48 -3.98
N PRO A 76 1.73 -13.24 -4.21
CA PRO A 76 0.47 -13.01 -4.90
C PRO A 76 0.53 -13.52 -6.34
N SER A 77 -0.62 -13.82 -6.92
CA SER A 77 -0.72 -14.05 -8.35
C SER A 77 -0.34 -12.79 -9.12
N PHE A 78 0.09 -12.93 -10.39
CA PHE A 78 0.44 -11.77 -11.21
C PHE A 78 -0.70 -10.75 -11.31
N MET A 79 -1.94 -11.23 -11.50
CA MET A 79 -3.13 -10.37 -11.58
C MET A 79 -3.40 -9.65 -10.26
N SER A 80 -3.24 -10.34 -9.12
CA SER A 80 -3.36 -9.74 -7.80
C SER A 80 -2.30 -8.63 -7.59
N ALA A 81 -1.04 -8.90 -7.97
CA ALA A 81 0.02 -7.90 -7.89
C ALA A 81 -0.25 -6.67 -8.76
N VAL A 82 -0.78 -6.85 -9.97
CA VAL A 82 -1.21 -5.75 -10.86
C VAL A 82 -2.34 -4.95 -10.20
N GLY A 83 -3.37 -5.63 -9.68
CA GLY A 83 -4.49 -5.01 -8.99
C GLY A 83 -4.05 -4.17 -7.79
N MET A 84 -3.14 -4.72 -6.97
CA MET A 84 -2.54 -4.01 -5.83
C MET A 84 -1.80 -2.74 -6.26
N GLY A 85 -0.93 -2.85 -7.28
CA GLY A 85 -0.18 -1.70 -7.80
C GLY A 85 -1.07 -0.59 -8.35
N ILE A 86 -2.07 -0.95 -9.16
CA ILE A 86 -3.04 0.01 -9.71
C ILE A 86 -3.86 0.66 -8.58
N SER A 87 -4.38 -0.13 -7.64
CA SER A 87 -5.16 0.38 -6.51
C SER A 87 -4.34 1.35 -5.66
N GLN A 88 -3.09 1.00 -5.34
CA GLN A 88 -2.17 1.87 -4.60
C GLN A 88 -1.91 3.19 -5.35
N TYR A 89 -1.67 3.13 -6.65
CA TYR A 89 -1.44 4.31 -7.48
C TYR A 89 -2.65 5.25 -7.52
N VAL A 90 -3.83 4.70 -7.81
CA VAL A 90 -5.08 5.47 -7.87
C VAL A 90 -5.39 6.10 -6.51
N MET A 91 -5.25 5.32 -5.42
CA MET A 91 -5.48 5.85 -4.07
C MET A 91 -4.50 6.94 -3.70
N ALA A 92 -3.22 6.83 -4.05
CA ALA A 92 -2.22 7.88 -3.79
C ALA A 92 -2.64 9.20 -4.45
N LEU A 93 -3.14 9.16 -5.68
CA LEU A 93 -3.61 10.33 -6.41
C LEU A 93 -4.89 10.92 -5.80
N ILE A 94 -5.85 10.08 -5.39
CA ILE A 94 -7.07 10.52 -4.72
C ILE A 94 -6.73 11.19 -3.37
N VAL A 95 -5.85 10.57 -2.58
CA VAL A 95 -5.42 11.11 -1.28
C VAL A 95 -4.75 12.47 -1.45
N VAL A 96 -3.89 12.66 -2.44
CA VAL A 96 -3.26 13.96 -2.73
C VAL A 96 -4.31 15.03 -3.02
N ALA A 97 -5.32 14.72 -3.82
CA ALA A 97 -6.39 15.66 -4.14
C ALA A 97 -7.21 16.03 -2.88
N ILE A 98 -7.60 15.02 -2.09
CA ILE A 98 -8.35 15.24 -0.83
C ILE A 98 -7.50 16.06 0.15
N MET A 99 -6.22 15.72 0.30
CA MET A 99 -5.31 16.44 1.19
C MET A 99 -5.13 17.90 0.79
N ALA A 100 -5.06 18.20 -0.50
CA ALA A 100 -5.00 19.58 -0.96
C ALA A 100 -6.26 20.36 -0.62
N PHE A 101 -7.44 19.76 -0.78
CA PHE A 101 -8.71 20.36 -0.36
C PHE A 101 -8.78 20.57 1.16
N MET A 102 -8.36 19.56 1.94
CA MET A 102 -8.34 19.67 3.40
C MET A 102 -7.36 20.74 3.88
N THR A 103 -6.20 20.83 3.25
CA THR A 103 -5.22 21.88 3.56
C THR A 103 -5.80 23.27 3.30
N ASP A 104 -6.41 23.50 2.12
CA ASP A 104 -7.05 24.76 1.78
C ASP A 104 -8.12 25.19 2.80
N PHE A 105 -8.92 24.23 3.27
CA PHE A 105 -9.95 24.47 4.28
C PHE A 105 -9.37 24.71 5.68
N LEU A 106 -8.43 23.88 6.12
CA LEU A 106 -7.93 23.91 7.49
C LEU A 106 -7.04 25.11 7.79
N VAL A 107 -6.24 25.59 6.82
CA VAL A 107 -5.33 26.73 7.04
C VAL A 107 -6.06 28.00 7.47
N THR A 108 -7.31 28.19 7.07
CA THR A 108 -8.14 29.34 7.48
C THR A 108 -8.42 29.36 8.98
N LYS A 109 -8.35 28.20 9.66
CA LYS A 109 -8.51 28.09 11.12
C LYS A 109 -7.25 28.46 11.89
N PHE A 110 -6.14 28.64 11.17
CA PHE A 110 -4.82 28.99 11.70
C PHE A 110 -4.30 30.32 11.13
N ASP A 111 -5.21 31.25 10.80
CA ASP A 111 -4.93 32.57 10.23
C ASP A 111 -4.15 32.53 8.91
N GLY A 112 -4.21 31.39 8.22
CA GLY A 112 -3.68 31.26 6.88
C GLY A 112 -4.65 31.76 5.80
N THR A 113 -4.15 31.93 4.60
CA THR A 113 -4.94 32.38 3.45
C THR A 113 -5.32 31.19 2.60
N ALA A 114 -6.62 30.96 2.40
CA ALA A 114 -7.10 29.92 1.49
C ALA A 114 -6.69 30.24 0.05
N ASN A 115 -6.01 29.30 -0.57
CA ASN A 115 -5.66 29.37 -1.99
C ASN A 115 -5.51 27.93 -2.51
N ARG A 116 -6.50 27.50 -3.25
CA ARG A 116 -6.59 26.11 -3.75
C ARG A 116 -5.37 25.69 -4.57
N LEU A 117 -4.84 26.56 -5.42
CA LEU A 117 -3.64 26.27 -6.20
C LEU A 117 -2.41 26.08 -5.31
N ASN A 118 -2.22 27.00 -4.35
CA ASN A 118 -1.10 26.91 -3.41
C ASN A 118 -1.20 25.69 -2.49
N ALA A 119 -2.41 25.32 -2.06
CA ALA A 119 -2.63 24.09 -1.31
C ALA A 119 -2.25 22.84 -2.14
N PHE A 120 -2.61 22.80 -3.42
CA PHE A 120 -2.18 21.75 -4.35
C PHE A 120 -0.65 21.75 -4.52
N LYS A 121 -0.03 22.88 -4.75
CA LYS A 121 1.44 23.00 -4.82
C LYS A 121 2.10 22.45 -3.57
N LEU A 122 1.60 22.87 -2.38
CA LEU A 122 2.12 22.44 -1.09
C LEU A 122 2.07 20.93 -0.94
N VAL A 123 0.91 20.33 -1.12
CA VAL A 123 0.72 18.88 -0.92
C VAL A 123 1.52 18.08 -1.95
N VAL A 124 1.43 18.43 -3.23
CA VAL A 124 2.12 17.72 -4.32
C VAL A 124 3.63 17.75 -4.14
N TYR A 125 4.21 18.92 -3.95
CA TYR A 125 5.67 19.05 -3.83
C TYR A 125 6.21 18.50 -2.50
N SER A 126 5.44 18.61 -1.40
CA SER A 126 5.84 17.96 -0.14
C SER A 126 5.86 16.44 -0.24
N SER A 127 4.96 15.85 -1.01
CA SER A 127 4.89 14.38 -1.21
C SER A 127 6.08 13.83 -1.99
N THR A 128 6.90 14.66 -2.61
CA THR A 128 8.07 14.24 -3.41
C THR A 128 8.99 13.31 -2.65
N ALA A 129 9.33 13.64 -1.40
CA ALA A 129 10.25 12.82 -0.61
C ALA A 129 9.66 11.43 -0.30
N ALA A 130 8.36 11.35 0.01
CA ALA A 130 7.67 10.09 0.24
C ALA A 130 7.62 9.22 -1.02
N TRP A 131 7.34 9.83 -2.18
CA TRP A 131 7.32 9.10 -3.44
C TRP A 131 8.70 8.58 -3.83
N LEU A 132 9.76 9.41 -3.68
CA LEU A 132 11.13 8.97 -3.95
C LEU A 132 11.58 7.88 -2.98
N ALA A 133 11.27 8.03 -1.68
CA ALA A 133 11.59 7.01 -0.67
C ALA A 133 10.85 5.69 -0.91
N GLY A 134 9.72 5.73 -1.59
CA GLY A 134 8.96 4.54 -1.98
C GLY A 134 9.71 3.57 -2.88
N ILE A 135 10.80 3.99 -3.54
CA ILE A 135 11.65 3.11 -4.35
C ILE A 135 12.32 2.01 -3.51
N PHE A 136 12.59 2.28 -2.24
CA PHE A 136 13.19 1.30 -1.33
C PHE A 136 12.29 0.10 -1.06
N ASN A 137 10.98 0.21 -1.31
CA ASN A 137 10.05 -0.91 -1.22
C ASN A 137 10.31 -1.98 -2.31
N LEU A 138 11.10 -1.68 -3.33
CA LEU A 138 11.46 -2.64 -4.38
C LEU A 138 12.29 -3.80 -3.83
N ILE A 139 13.24 -3.52 -2.93
CA ILE A 139 14.22 -4.50 -2.48
C ILE A 139 13.84 -5.04 -1.09
N PRO A 140 13.72 -6.37 -0.92
CA PRO A 140 13.49 -6.97 0.39
C PRO A 140 14.53 -6.51 1.42
N GLY A 141 14.06 -6.16 2.62
CA GLY A 141 14.93 -5.68 3.68
C GLY A 141 15.29 -4.19 3.63
N LEU A 142 15.10 -3.50 2.50
CA LEU A 142 15.32 -2.05 2.41
C LEU A 142 14.05 -1.22 2.67
N GLY A 143 12.89 -1.86 2.81
CA GLY A 143 11.62 -1.18 3.06
C GLY A 143 11.65 -0.25 4.29
N PHE A 144 12.52 -0.51 5.29
CA PHE A 144 12.67 0.39 6.44
C PHE A 144 13.19 1.78 6.04
N LEU A 145 13.90 1.90 4.92
CA LEU A 145 14.38 3.20 4.40
C LEU A 145 13.22 4.08 3.89
N SER A 146 12.03 3.53 3.69
CA SER A 146 10.84 4.32 3.37
C SER A 146 10.48 5.31 4.49
N ILE A 147 11.03 5.14 5.71
CA ILE A 147 10.97 6.12 6.80
C ILE A 147 11.53 7.48 6.38
N LEU A 148 12.45 7.52 5.40
CA LEU A 148 12.92 8.78 4.81
C LEU A 148 11.79 9.58 4.17
N GLY A 149 10.69 8.93 3.82
CA GLY A 149 9.47 9.58 3.35
C GLY A 149 8.84 10.50 4.39
N LEU A 150 9.13 10.33 5.69
CA LEU A 150 8.70 11.27 6.74
C LEU A 150 9.29 12.66 6.55
N TYR A 151 10.36 12.79 5.76
CA TYR A 151 10.88 14.09 5.37
C TYR A 151 9.84 14.94 4.61
N SER A 152 8.86 14.32 3.99
CA SER A 152 7.70 15.02 3.39
C SER A 152 6.94 15.89 4.40
N LEU A 153 6.90 15.49 5.67
CA LEU A 153 6.26 16.26 6.74
C LEU A 153 7.04 17.55 7.04
N TYR A 154 8.36 17.45 7.04
CA TYR A 154 9.22 18.64 7.17
C TYR A 154 9.06 19.58 5.97
N LEU A 155 9.02 19.03 4.75
CA LEU A 155 8.77 19.82 3.55
C LEU A 155 7.43 20.55 3.62
N PHE A 156 6.40 19.87 4.06
CA PHE A 156 5.06 20.44 4.24
C PHE A 156 5.07 21.55 5.28
N TYR A 157 5.69 21.32 6.45
CA TYR A 157 5.82 22.32 7.52
C TYR A 157 6.53 23.59 7.05
N VAL A 158 7.64 23.46 6.33
CA VAL A 158 8.41 24.61 5.82
C VAL A 158 7.65 25.35 4.71
N GLY A 159 6.89 24.63 3.88
CA GLY A 159 6.12 25.22 2.78
C GLY A 159 4.84 25.93 3.22
N LEU A 160 4.28 25.54 4.37
CA LEU A 160 3.00 26.04 4.86
C LEU A 160 2.98 27.58 5.04
N PRO A 161 3.96 28.24 5.72
CA PRO A 161 4.01 29.68 5.81
C PRO A 161 4.24 30.37 4.47
N ALA A 162 5.06 29.76 3.60
CA ALA A 162 5.41 30.36 2.31
C ALA A 162 4.18 30.41 1.39
N LEU A 163 3.47 29.31 1.22
CA LEU A 163 2.37 29.15 0.26
C LEU A 163 1.01 29.56 0.81
N MET A 164 0.72 29.21 2.07
CA MET A 164 -0.59 29.40 2.67
C MET A 164 -0.64 30.57 3.66
N LYS A 165 0.50 31.28 3.83
CA LYS A 165 0.63 32.46 4.71
C LYS A 165 0.23 32.18 6.16
N VAL A 166 0.35 30.93 6.62
CA VAL A 166 0.12 30.60 8.02
C VAL A 166 1.25 31.21 8.87
N PRO A 167 0.93 31.93 9.98
CA PRO A 167 1.96 32.46 10.88
C PRO A 167 2.88 31.35 11.41
N GLN A 168 4.17 31.64 11.56
CA GLN A 168 5.17 30.63 11.93
C GLN A 168 4.91 30.01 13.31
N ASP A 169 4.37 30.76 14.24
CA ASP A 169 3.97 30.29 15.58
C ASP A 169 2.84 29.26 15.52
N LYS A 170 1.97 29.32 14.50
CA LYS A 170 0.84 28.39 14.29
C LYS A 170 1.14 27.28 13.29
N ALA A 171 2.22 27.39 12.52
CA ALA A 171 2.55 26.47 11.43
C ALA A 171 2.75 25.03 11.94
N LEU A 172 3.38 24.84 13.09
CA LEU A 172 3.59 23.51 13.67
C LEU A 172 2.26 22.85 14.05
N VAL A 173 1.41 23.59 14.77
CA VAL A 173 0.10 23.06 15.22
C VAL A 173 -0.79 22.77 14.00
N CYS A 174 -0.82 23.67 13.02
CA CYS A 174 -1.55 23.47 11.78
C CYS A 174 -1.06 22.21 11.03
N THR A 175 0.25 22.01 10.93
CA THR A 175 0.83 20.80 10.33
C THR A 175 0.38 19.54 11.05
N ILE A 176 0.45 19.52 12.40
CA ILE A 176 0.02 18.37 13.21
C ILE A 176 -1.46 18.07 12.97
N VAL A 177 -2.33 19.08 12.99
CA VAL A 177 -3.76 18.88 12.74
C VAL A 177 -4.01 18.31 11.34
N ILE A 178 -3.35 18.85 10.32
CA ILE A 178 -3.47 18.33 8.95
C ILE A 178 -2.99 16.87 8.86
N LEU A 179 -1.91 16.52 9.57
CA LEU A 179 -1.41 15.14 9.64
C LEU A 179 -2.39 14.19 10.35
N VAL A 180 -3.00 14.62 11.45
CA VAL A 180 -4.03 13.83 12.12
C VAL A 180 -5.22 13.60 11.19
N VAL A 181 -5.66 14.62 10.48
CA VAL A 181 -6.72 14.48 9.47
C VAL A 181 -6.29 13.53 8.35
N ALA A 182 -5.04 13.64 7.85
CA ALA A 182 -4.49 12.74 6.87
C ALA A 182 -4.48 11.28 7.35
N PHE A 183 -4.09 11.07 8.60
CA PHE A 183 -4.09 9.74 9.23
C PHE A 183 -5.51 9.16 9.33
N VAL A 184 -6.47 9.94 9.80
CA VAL A 184 -7.89 9.53 9.86
C VAL A 184 -8.42 9.21 8.46
N LEU A 185 -8.14 10.07 7.47
CA LEU A 185 -8.55 9.82 6.09
C LEU A 185 -7.90 8.54 5.53
N SER A 186 -6.64 8.25 5.85
CA SER A 186 -5.98 7.02 5.41
C SER A 186 -6.58 5.78 6.06
N MET A 187 -7.00 5.85 7.34
CA MET A 187 -7.73 4.77 7.99
C MET A 187 -9.09 4.52 7.34
N ILE A 188 -9.84 5.59 7.04
CA ILE A 188 -11.13 5.50 6.35
C ILE A 188 -10.94 4.93 4.94
N ALA A 189 -9.95 5.43 4.20
CA ALA A 189 -9.61 4.91 2.88
C ALA A 189 -9.27 3.42 2.91
N GLY A 190 -8.44 2.99 3.88
CA GLY A 190 -8.12 1.59 4.09
C GLY A 190 -9.34 0.72 4.41
N ALA A 191 -10.27 1.24 5.22
CA ALA A 191 -11.51 0.54 5.54
C ALA A 191 -12.45 0.42 4.32
N LEU A 192 -12.54 1.46 3.50
CA LEU A 192 -13.35 1.47 2.26
C LEU A 192 -12.74 0.61 1.15
N MET A 193 -11.41 0.43 1.16
CA MET A 193 -10.73 -0.43 0.17
C MET A 193 -10.93 -1.92 0.44
N ARG A 194 -11.28 -2.33 1.66
CA ARG A 194 -11.52 -3.75 1.97
C ARG A 194 -12.60 -4.40 1.09
N PRO A 195 -13.82 -3.85 0.93
CA PRO A 195 -14.81 -4.42 0.00
C PRO A 195 -14.40 -4.28 -1.47
N ALA A 196 -13.69 -3.21 -1.86
CA ALA A 196 -13.20 -3.06 -3.23
C ALA A 196 -12.08 -4.05 -3.56
N ALA A 197 -11.26 -4.42 -2.58
CA ALA A 197 -10.24 -5.45 -2.73
C ALA A 197 -10.83 -6.81 -3.11
N HIS A 198 -12.00 -7.17 -2.59
CA HIS A 198 -12.72 -8.39 -2.99
C HIS A 198 -13.18 -8.35 -4.46
N LEU A 199 -13.43 -7.18 -5.02
CA LEU A 199 -13.82 -7.02 -6.43
C LEU A 199 -12.63 -7.09 -7.39
N PHE A 200 -11.43 -6.71 -6.94
CA PHE A 200 -10.22 -6.64 -7.77
C PHE A 200 -9.14 -7.66 -7.38
N GLY A 201 -9.43 -8.57 -6.44
CA GLY A 201 -8.51 -9.63 -6.00
C GLY A 201 -7.27 -9.14 -5.26
N GLY A 202 -7.33 -7.96 -4.62
CA GLY A 202 -6.19 -7.39 -3.91
C GLY A 202 -6.58 -6.71 -2.60
N ALA A 203 -6.33 -7.36 -1.48
CA ALA A 203 -6.37 -6.78 -0.16
C ALA A 203 -4.92 -6.60 0.36
N GLY A 204 -4.66 -5.64 1.24
CA GLY A 204 -3.31 -5.32 1.75
C GLY A 204 -2.67 -6.44 2.60
N PRO A 205 -1.36 -6.36 2.93
CA PRO A 205 -0.54 -7.48 3.40
C PRO A 205 -1.06 -8.26 4.61
N MET A 206 -2.00 -7.71 5.37
CA MET A 206 -2.56 -8.37 6.56
C MET A 206 -4.00 -8.86 6.37
N SER A 207 -4.75 -8.28 5.42
CA SER A 207 -6.08 -8.75 5.00
C SER A 207 -5.99 -9.80 3.90
N ASP A 208 -4.87 -9.84 3.16
CA ASP A 208 -4.60 -10.81 2.10
C ASP A 208 -4.49 -12.24 2.63
N PHE A 209 -4.04 -12.43 3.87
CA PHE A 209 -3.95 -13.76 4.45
C PHE A 209 -5.31 -14.47 4.59
N SER A 210 -6.40 -13.72 4.68
CA SER A 210 -7.75 -14.30 4.83
C SER A 210 -8.62 -14.21 3.58
N SER A 211 -8.33 -13.28 2.64
CA SER A 211 -9.18 -13.06 1.45
C SER A 211 -8.57 -13.54 0.13
N ASP A 212 -7.26 -13.74 0.09
CA ASP A 212 -6.56 -14.24 -1.11
C ASP A 212 -6.41 -15.78 -1.12
N MET A 213 -7.04 -16.44 -0.14
CA MET A 213 -7.20 -17.91 -0.19
C MET A 213 -7.93 -18.37 -1.47
N GLY A 214 -8.59 -17.46 -2.20
CA GLY A 214 -9.33 -17.71 -3.43
C GLY A 214 -8.69 -17.31 -4.75
N SER A 215 -7.57 -16.60 -4.78
CA SER A 215 -7.06 -16.00 -6.03
C SER A 215 -5.77 -16.63 -6.60
N GLY A 216 -5.40 -17.85 -6.19
CA GLY A 216 -4.31 -18.61 -6.82
C GLY A 216 -2.88 -18.19 -6.37
N GLY A 217 -2.72 -17.75 -5.12
CA GLY A 217 -1.42 -17.50 -4.51
C GLY A 217 -0.73 -18.77 -3.97
N THR A 218 0.54 -18.65 -3.60
CA THR A 218 1.31 -19.73 -2.97
C THR A 218 1.78 -19.29 -1.58
N ILE A 219 1.45 -20.08 -0.54
CA ILE A 219 1.90 -19.88 0.84
C ILE A 219 3.10 -20.78 1.09
N THR A 220 4.18 -20.22 1.60
CA THR A 220 5.35 -20.97 2.05
C THR A 220 5.40 -20.98 3.58
N VAL A 221 5.55 -22.15 4.17
CA VAL A 221 5.64 -22.32 5.63
C VAL A 221 7.08 -22.62 6.06
N PRO A 222 7.47 -22.34 7.33
CA PRO A 222 8.76 -22.73 7.86
C PRO A 222 8.96 -24.24 7.71
N GLY A 223 10.11 -24.65 7.16
CA GLY A 223 10.36 -26.06 6.83
C GLY A 223 10.25 -26.39 5.34
N GLY A 224 9.92 -25.42 4.47
CA GLY A 224 9.99 -25.56 3.00
C GLY A 224 8.71 -26.10 2.34
N GLY A 225 7.60 -26.24 3.08
CA GLY A 225 6.29 -26.60 2.50
C GLY A 225 5.71 -25.44 1.68
N LYS A 226 5.21 -25.73 0.46
CA LYS A 226 4.48 -24.79 -0.39
C LYS A 226 3.05 -25.28 -0.56
N PHE A 227 2.08 -24.40 -0.28
CA PHE A 227 0.65 -24.67 -0.43
C PHE A 227 0.05 -23.73 -1.46
N GLU A 228 -0.64 -24.28 -2.44
CA GLU A 228 -1.45 -23.50 -3.37
C GLU A 228 -2.79 -23.17 -2.73
N THR A 229 -3.14 -21.88 -2.70
CA THR A 229 -4.37 -21.39 -2.07
C THR A 229 -5.63 -21.92 -2.74
N SER A 230 -5.59 -22.23 -4.04
CA SER A 230 -6.70 -22.84 -4.77
C SER A 230 -7.16 -24.18 -4.18
N LYS A 231 -6.23 -24.98 -3.62
CA LYS A 231 -6.56 -26.25 -2.94
C LYS A 231 -7.19 -26.02 -1.56
N LEU A 232 -6.85 -24.92 -0.89
CA LEU A 232 -7.45 -24.52 0.37
C LEU A 232 -8.88 -24.03 0.17
N GLU A 233 -9.16 -23.32 -0.92
CA GLU A 233 -10.50 -22.85 -1.26
C GLU A 233 -11.45 -24.00 -1.54
N GLU A 234 -11.03 -25.00 -2.30
CA GLU A 234 -11.80 -26.21 -2.54
C GLU A 234 -12.09 -26.97 -1.23
N ALA A 235 -11.12 -26.99 -0.31
CA ALA A 235 -11.31 -27.58 1.03
C ALA A 235 -12.26 -26.72 1.89
N SER A 236 -12.16 -25.39 1.80
CA SER A 236 -13.02 -24.45 2.54
C SER A 236 -14.47 -24.48 2.05
N GLU A 237 -14.71 -24.58 0.75
CA GLU A 237 -16.06 -24.74 0.21
C GLU A 237 -16.69 -26.06 0.65
N LYS A 238 -15.91 -27.14 0.67
CA LYS A 238 -16.37 -28.43 1.21
C LYS A 238 -16.70 -28.35 2.70
N ILE A 239 -15.89 -27.64 3.49
CA ILE A 239 -16.15 -27.42 4.93
C ILE A 239 -17.40 -26.55 5.13
N LYS A 240 -17.59 -25.51 4.30
CA LYS A 240 -18.77 -24.65 4.37
C LYS A 240 -20.06 -25.37 4.01
N ALA A 241 -20.02 -26.22 2.99
CA ALA A 241 -21.14 -27.10 2.64
C ALA A 241 -21.49 -28.09 3.75
N ILE A 242 -20.48 -28.55 4.53
CA ILE A 242 -20.64 -29.37 5.73
C ILE A 242 -21.32 -28.58 6.86
N ALA A 243 -20.88 -27.35 7.10
CA ALA A 243 -21.40 -26.48 8.16
C ALA A 243 -22.85 -25.99 7.91
N GLU A 244 -23.25 -25.87 6.66
CA GLU A 244 -24.61 -25.46 6.26
C GLU A 244 -25.66 -26.58 6.29
N GLY A 245 -25.31 -27.77 6.80
CA GLY A 245 -26.30 -28.78 7.21
C GLY A 245 -26.86 -29.62 6.08
N SER A 246 -26.11 -29.90 5.06
CA SER A 246 -26.43 -30.91 4.06
C SER A 246 -26.42 -32.32 4.72
N LYS A 247 -27.57 -33.01 4.72
CA LYS A 247 -27.79 -34.29 5.39
C LYS A 247 -27.00 -35.49 4.84
N ASP A 248 -26.16 -35.29 3.83
CA ASP A 248 -25.36 -36.34 3.16
C ASP A 248 -23.88 -35.96 3.10
N VAL A 249 -23.29 -35.56 4.21
CA VAL A 249 -21.85 -35.30 4.27
C VAL A 249 -21.09 -36.63 4.38
N LYS A 250 -20.52 -37.09 3.27
CA LYS A 250 -19.48 -38.09 3.29
C LYS A 250 -18.19 -37.50 3.87
N ALA A 251 -17.57 -38.22 4.81
CA ALA A 251 -16.23 -37.85 5.27
C ALA A 251 -15.27 -37.68 4.09
N ILE A 252 -14.40 -36.69 4.16
CA ILE A 252 -13.37 -36.47 3.12
C ILE A 252 -12.53 -37.74 3.02
N GLU A 253 -12.39 -38.33 1.85
CA GLU A 253 -11.59 -39.52 1.66
C GLU A 253 -10.15 -39.28 2.17
N PRO A 254 -9.59 -40.20 2.97
CA PRO A 254 -8.23 -40.08 3.50
C PRO A 254 -7.17 -39.82 2.42
N ALA A 255 -7.40 -40.32 1.21
CA ALA A 255 -6.54 -40.05 0.04
C ALA A 255 -6.43 -38.55 -0.32
N SER A 256 -7.50 -37.79 -0.17
CA SER A 256 -7.51 -36.33 -0.41
C SER A 256 -6.77 -35.58 0.69
N LEU A 257 -6.85 -36.04 1.94
CA LEU A 257 -6.09 -35.45 3.05
C LEU A 257 -4.60 -35.79 2.95
N LYS A 258 -4.25 -36.96 2.41
CA LYS A 258 -2.85 -37.35 2.15
C LYS A 258 -2.11 -36.39 1.24
N ALA A 259 -2.80 -35.82 0.26
CA ALA A 259 -2.24 -34.84 -0.68
C ALA A 259 -1.91 -33.46 -0.01
N LEU A 260 -2.44 -33.20 1.18
CA LEU A 260 -2.19 -31.97 1.94
C LEU A 260 -0.94 -32.07 2.83
N LEU A 261 -0.44 -33.28 3.09
CA LEU A 261 0.76 -33.48 3.92
C LEU A 261 2.02 -33.50 3.04
N PRO A 262 3.00 -32.65 3.32
CA PRO A 262 4.24 -32.61 2.55
C PRO A 262 5.02 -33.93 2.69
N ASP A 263 5.79 -34.30 1.66
CA ASP A 263 6.62 -35.51 1.69
C ASP A 263 7.90 -35.34 2.52
N SER A 264 8.23 -34.10 2.90
CA SER A 264 9.34 -33.79 3.79
C SER A 264 9.10 -32.48 4.54
N VAL A 265 9.53 -32.43 5.81
CA VAL A 265 9.48 -31.24 6.67
C VAL A 265 10.85 -31.05 7.32
N GLY A 266 11.44 -29.86 7.18
CA GLY A 266 12.71 -29.52 7.83
C GLY A 266 13.90 -30.40 7.40
N GLY A 267 13.85 -31.04 6.23
CA GLY A 267 14.90 -31.95 5.76
C GLY A 267 14.67 -33.42 6.14
N TYR A 268 13.66 -33.71 6.95
CA TYR A 268 13.24 -35.09 7.30
C TYR A 268 12.21 -35.59 6.30
N LYS A 269 12.39 -36.81 5.81
CA LYS A 269 11.42 -37.47 4.92
C LYS A 269 10.33 -38.13 5.77
N ARG A 270 9.11 -38.14 5.24
CA ARG A 270 7.98 -38.83 5.87
C ARG A 270 8.29 -40.34 5.99
N THR A 271 8.22 -40.84 7.23
CA THR A 271 8.54 -42.22 7.57
C THR A 271 7.27 -43.07 7.75
N ALA A 272 6.18 -42.47 8.22
CA ALA A 272 4.91 -43.14 8.38
C ALA A 272 3.73 -42.23 8.07
N LEU A 273 2.61 -42.82 7.65
CA LEU A 273 1.35 -42.15 7.39
C LEU A 273 0.22 -42.99 7.92
N GLU A 274 -0.46 -42.50 8.95
CA GLU A 274 -1.64 -43.18 9.52
C GLU A 274 -2.91 -42.40 9.13
N SER A 275 -3.93 -43.10 8.71
CA SER A 275 -5.24 -42.52 8.41
C SER A 275 -6.32 -43.25 9.16
N SER A 276 -7.20 -42.52 9.84
CA SER A 276 -8.38 -43.07 10.51
C SER A 276 -9.63 -42.29 10.11
N THR A 277 -10.72 -43.00 9.94
CA THR A 277 -12.06 -42.45 9.76
C THR A 277 -12.88 -42.75 11.01
N MET A 278 -13.43 -41.74 11.65
CA MET A 278 -14.34 -41.90 12.78
C MET A 278 -15.74 -41.42 12.37
N GLY A 279 -16.71 -42.29 12.56
CA GLY A 279 -18.12 -41.94 12.44
C GLY A 279 -18.83 -42.18 13.78
N ALA A 280 -19.41 -41.18 14.39
CA ALA A 280 -20.24 -41.29 15.58
C ALA A 280 -21.37 -40.25 15.54
N ALA A 281 -22.60 -40.69 15.78
CA ALA A 281 -23.78 -39.85 16.04
C ALA A 281 -24.05 -38.75 14.99
N GLY A 282 -23.87 -39.06 13.69
CA GLY A 282 -24.15 -38.12 12.60
C GLY A 282 -22.95 -37.23 12.20
N TYR A 283 -21.80 -37.41 12.81
CA TYR A 283 -20.54 -36.77 12.43
C TYR A 283 -19.59 -37.80 11.83
N ASN A 284 -19.18 -37.60 10.58
CA ASN A 284 -18.13 -38.40 9.94
C ASN A 284 -16.88 -37.53 9.85
N GLY A 285 -15.79 -37.93 10.50
CA GLY A 285 -14.51 -37.26 10.47
C GLY A 285 -13.41 -38.18 9.94
N SER A 286 -12.48 -37.63 9.16
CA SER A 286 -11.26 -38.34 8.77
C SER A 286 -10.06 -37.59 9.35
N GLN A 287 -9.15 -38.33 9.96
CA GLN A 287 -7.91 -37.84 10.52
C GLN A 287 -6.74 -38.49 9.80
N ILE A 288 -5.70 -37.70 9.54
CA ILE A 288 -4.46 -38.24 9.00
C ILE A 288 -3.29 -37.68 9.83
N SER A 289 -2.36 -38.54 10.22
CA SER A 289 -1.11 -38.17 10.90
C SER A 289 0.08 -38.66 10.07
N ALA A 290 1.15 -37.90 10.07
CA ALA A 290 2.37 -38.25 9.39
C ALA A 290 3.56 -38.05 10.34
N ASP A 291 4.44 -39.05 10.37
CA ASP A 291 5.72 -39.00 11.07
C ASP A 291 6.85 -38.69 10.10
N TYR A 292 7.78 -37.84 10.55
CA TYR A 292 8.91 -37.39 9.75
C TYR A 292 10.25 -37.74 10.39
#